data_2ad92729df5d47e146abdf5ef20d2cb1
#
_entry.id   2ad92729df5d47e146abdf5ef20d2cb1
#
_cell.length_a   1.000
_cell.length_b   1.000
_cell.length_c   1.000
_cell.angle_alpha   90.00
_cell.angle_beta   90.00
_cell.angle_gamma   90.00
#
_symmetry.space_group_name_H-M   'P 1'
#
loop_
_entity.id
_entity.type
_entity.pdbx_description
1 polymer ?
#
loop_
_entity_poly.entity_id
_entity_poly.type
_entity_poly.pdbx_seq_one_letter_code
_entity_poly.pdbx_strand_id
1 'polypeptide(L)'
;MNRRYGGLVAALVLVLGLAGCTPAPEGGVALRRGADGGVELLFRPCPGERVWSVIVRQENTGADRYAWHIDGGPSSPEIGSVRVFETPDGWTTAESNLTALEPGVSYVVTAFLGSVISSEVGFTVADLDGLSAGKVLGKGDTNKPAQLTMDEFAKVAAKDCKKK
;
A
#
# COMPACT_ATOMS: atom_id res chain seq x y z
N MET A 1 -53.06 1.32 30.22
CA MET A 1 -52.56 1.71 28.91
C MET A 1 -51.15 2.27 29.05
N ASN A 2 -50.08 1.50 28.86
CA ASN A 2 -48.68 1.98 28.78
C ASN A 2 -47.73 0.78 28.55
N ARG A 3 -47.82 0.13 27.37
CA ARG A 3 -46.94 -1.02 27.04
C ARG A 3 -46.37 -1.00 25.60
N ARG A 4 -46.30 0.15 24.95
CA ARG A 4 -45.92 0.20 23.51
C ARG A 4 -44.69 1.04 23.16
N TYR A 5 -43.92 1.58 24.10
CA TYR A 5 -42.73 2.42 23.81
C TYR A 5 -41.39 1.75 24.11
N GLY A 6 -41.37 0.53 24.66
CA GLY A 6 -40.10 -0.16 25.01
C GLY A 6 -39.35 -0.81 23.84
N GLY A 7 -40.04 -1.04 22.71
CA GLY A 7 -39.40 -1.74 21.58
C GLY A 7 -38.62 -0.88 20.60
N LEU A 8 -38.92 0.41 20.54
CA LEU A 8 -38.29 1.33 19.55
C LEU A 8 -36.92 1.86 20.00
N VAL A 9 -36.67 1.95 21.29
CA VAL A 9 -35.40 2.44 21.83
C VAL A 9 -34.30 1.37 21.73
N ALA A 10 -34.63 0.10 21.87
CA ALA A 10 -33.67 -1.02 21.78
C ALA A 10 -33.17 -1.22 20.33
N ALA A 11 -33.99 -0.94 19.32
CA ALA A 11 -33.59 -1.07 17.91
C ALA A 11 -32.64 0.05 17.46
N LEU A 12 -32.74 1.24 18.05
CA LEU A 12 -31.91 2.39 17.66
C LEU A 12 -30.47 2.27 18.19
N VAL A 13 -30.26 1.60 19.31
CA VAL A 13 -28.91 1.41 19.90
C VAL A 13 -28.08 0.38 19.15
N LEU A 14 -28.72 -0.61 18.47
CA LEU A 14 -28.01 -1.63 17.70
C LEU A 14 -27.44 -1.13 16.37
N VAL A 15 -27.98 -0.05 15.82
CA VAL A 15 -27.53 0.50 14.52
C VAL A 15 -26.29 1.41 14.67
N LEU A 16 -26.05 1.96 15.84
CA LEU A 16 -24.90 2.86 16.11
C LEU A 16 -23.58 2.12 16.41
N GLY A 17 -23.62 0.80 16.59
CA GLY A 17 -22.44 -0.01 16.91
C GLY A 17 -21.62 -0.50 15.71
N LEU A 18 -22.05 -0.26 14.48
CA LEU A 18 -21.40 -0.76 13.25
C LEU A 18 -20.60 0.31 12.49
N ALA A 19 -20.26 1.44 13.12
CA ALA A 19 -19.21 2.30 12.61
C ALA A 19 -17.87 1.56 12.77
N GLY A 20 -17.64 0.56 11.91
CA GLY A 20 -16.38 -0.17 11.83
C GLY A 20 -15.25 0.83 11.64
N CYS A 21 -14.38 0.93 12.62
CA CYS A 21 -13.12 1.65 12.48
C CYS A 21 -12.34 1.02 11.33
N THR A 22 -12.41 1.61 10.16
CA THR A 22 -11.46 1.28 9.09
C THR A 22 -10.11 1.81 9.59
N PRO A 23 -9.11 0.95 9.85
CA PRO A 23 -7.83 1.42 10.33
C PRO A 23 -7.26 2.41 9.32
N ALA A 24 -6.75 3.53 9.80
CA ALA A 24 -6.12 4.53 8.96
C ALA A 24 -4.84 3.93 8.35
N PRO A 25 -4.55 4.18 7.06
CA PRO A 25 -3.30 3.71 6.46
C PRO A 25 -2.10 4.34 7.17
N GLU A 26 -1.05 3.55 7.38
CA GLU A 26 0.15 3.97 8.12
C GLU A 26 1.34 4.16 7.17
N GLY A 27 1.72 5.41 6.92
CA GLY A 27 2.84 5.75 6.04
C GLY A 27 2.51 5.72 4.56
N GLY A 28 3.51 5.47 3.72
CA GLY A 28 3.35 5.51 2.27
C GLY A 28 4.26 4.57 1.49
N VAL A 29 3.80 4.17 0.31
CA VAL A 29 4.58 3.50 -0.73
C VAL A 29 4.58 4.34 -1.99
N ALA A 30 5.70 4.35 -2.70
CA ALA A 30 5.83 4.97 -4.01
C ALA A 30 6.73 4.11 -4.91
N LEU A 31 6.66 4.35 -6.22
CA LEU A 31 7.44 3.64 -7.22
C LEU A 31 8.31 4.62 -8.01
N ARG A 32 9.47 4.17 -8.46
CA ARG A 32 10.28 4.88 -9.44
C ARG A 32 10.97 3.93 -10.41
N ARG A 33 11.47 4.46 -11.53
CA ARG A 33 12.44 3.76 -12.36
C ARG A 33 13.82 3.82 -11.73
N GLY A 34 14.46 2.68 -11.58
CA GLY A 34 15.89 2.59 -11.27
C GLY A 34 16.74 3.01 -12.47
N ALA A 35 18.02 3.26 -12.23
CA ALA A 35 18.98 3.67 -13.28
C ALA A 35 19.16 2.60 -14.38
N ASP A 36 18.89 1.36 -14.08
CA ASP A 36 18.94 0.21 -14.99
C ASP A 36 17.58 -0.10 -15.68
N GLY A 37 16.58 0.76 -15.48
CA GLY A 37 15.23 0.58 -16.02
C GLY A 37 14.33 -0.35 -15.18
N GLY A 38 14.84 -0.97 -14.12
CA GLY A 38 14.04 -1.74 -13.15
C GLY A 38 13.06 -0.86 -12.39
N VAL A 39 12.11 -1.46 -11.71
CA VAL A 39 11.15 -0.75 -10.84
C VAL A 39 11.57 -0.87 -9.40
N GLU A 40 11.71 0.24 -8.72
CA GLU A 40 12.03 0.31 -7.30
C GLU A 40 10.82 0.84 -6.51
N LEU A 41 10.47 0.13 -5.45
CA LEU A 41 9.48 0.53 -4.46
C LEU A 41 10.19 1.28 -3.34
N LEU A 42 9.61 2.39 -2.91
CA LEU A 42 10.12 3.23 -1.84
C LEU A 42 9.09 3.24 -0.71
N PHE A 43 9.57 3.12 0.53
CA PHE A 43 8.71 3.05 1.70
C PHE A 43 8.97 4.23 2.64
N ARG A 44 7.89 4.72 3.26
CA ARG A 44 7.90 5.72 4.33
C ARG A 44 6.95 5.25 5.43
N PRO A 45 7.38 4.30 6.28
CA PRO A 45 6.59 3.88 7.43
C PRO A 45 6.46 5.03 8.43
N CYS A 46 5.44 4.98 9.28
CA CYS A 46 5.30 5.88 10.40
C CYS A 46 6.40 5.65 11.45
N PRO A 47 6.73 6.65 12.29
CA PRO A 47 7.73 6.48 13.35
C PRO A 47 7.43 5.27 14.24
N GLY A 48 8.43 4.39 14.39
CA GLY A 48 8.30 3.14 15.15
C GLY A 48 7.66 1.97 14.40
N GLU A 49 7.22 2.19 13.18
CA GLU A 49 6.71 1.13 12.31
C GLU A 49 7.76 0.71 11.27
N ARG A 50 7.59 -0.49 10.71
CA ARG A 50 8.48 -1.05 9.69
C ARG A 50 7.69 -1.74 8.58
N VAL A 51 8.34 -1.99 7.46
CA VAL A 51 7.77 -2.80 6.39
C VAL A 51 7.79 -4.27 6.82
N TRP A 52 6.65 -4.95 6.71
CA TRP A 52 6.49 -6.36 7.04
C TRP A 52 6.28 -7.23 5.83
N SER A 53 5.56 -6.73 4.84
CA SER A 53 5.23 -7.46 3.65
C SER A 53 5.03 -6.51 2.49
N VAL A 54 5.36 -6.95 1.29
CA VAL A 54 5.21 -6.20 0.05
C VAL A 54 4.60 -7.12 -1.00
N ILE A 55 3.51 -6.66 -1.61
CA ILE A 55 2.81 -7.38 -2.66
C ILE A 55 2.70 -6.49 -3.90
N VAL A 56 3.12 -6.98 -5.04
CA VAL A 56 2.78 -6.42 -6.36
C VAL A 56 1.89 -7.44 -7.05
N ARG A 57 0.68 -7.06 -7.40
CA ARG A 57 -0.28 -7.95 -8.05
C ARG A 57 -0.89 -7.31 -9.28
N GLN A 58 -1.27 -8.13 -10.24
CA GLN A 58 -2.06 -7.68 -11.38
C GLN A 58 -3.48 -7.33 -10.92
N GLU A 59 -3.99 -6.18 -11.36
CA GLU A 59 -5.37 -5.76 -11.08
C GLU A 59 -6.36 -6.57 -11.92
N ASN A 60 -7.56 -6.85 -11.37
CA ASN A 60 -8.68 -7.52 -12.06
C ASN A 60 -8.47 -8.98 -12.51
N THR A 61 -7.44 -9.66 -12.09
CA THR A 61 -7.27 -11.10 -12.31
C THR A 61 -7.70 -11.87 -11.09
N GLY A 62 -8.96 -12.08 -10.82
CA GLY A 62 -9.48 -12.81 -9.65
C GLY A 62 -8.41 -13.41 -8.74
N ALA A 63 -8.47 -13.19 -7.45
CA ALA A 63 -7.53 -13.47 -6.39
C ALA A 63 -6.22 -14.17 -6.84
N ASP A 64 -5.10 -13.52 -6.70
CA ASP A 64 -3.75 -14.08 -6.52
C ASP A 64 -3.08 -14.82 -7.69
N ARG A 65 -3.61 -14.78 -8.89
CA ARG A 65 -3.01 -15.55 -9.99
C ARG A 65 -1.67 -15.00 -10.51
N TYR A 66 -1.42 -13.72 -10.33
CA TYR A 66 -0.16 -13.09 -10.79
C TYR A 66 0.29 -12.08 -9.75
N ALA A 67 1.03 -12.55 -8.78
CA ALA A 67 1.62 -11.72 -7.74
C ALA A 67 3.11 -12.03 -7.54
N TRP A 68 3.84 -11.02 -7.15
CA TRP A 68 5.12 -11.12 -6.49
C TRP A 68 4.94 -10.63 -5.06
N HIS A 69 5.26 -11.48 -4.10
CA HIS A 69 5.02 -11.23 -2.69
C HIS A 69 6.26 -11.62 -1.88
N ILE A 70 6.73 -10.70 -1.07
CA ILE A 70 7.83 -10.93 -0.13
C ILE A 70 7.40 -10.56 1.29
N ASP A 71 7.86 -11.35 2.24
CA ASP A 71 7.61 -11.19 3.67
C ASP A 71 8.91 -11.00 4.46
N GLY A 72 8.89 -10.02 5.35
CA GLY A 72 9.91 -9.79 6.37
C GLY A 72 9.47 -10.36 7.71
N GLY A 73 10.27 -11.25 8.30
CA GLY A 73 10.06 -11.73 9.66
C GLY A 73 10.46 -10.71 10.74
N PRO A 74 10.22 -11.02 12.02
CA PRO A 74 10.61 -10.13 13.13
C PRO A 74 12.10 -9.78 13.17
N SER A 75 12.95 -10.69 12.66
CA SER A 75 14.41 -10.53 12.61
C SER A 75 14.92 -10.05 11.26
N SER A 76 14.05 -9.81 10.27
CA SER A 76 14.46 -9.32 8.96
C SER A 76 14.96 -7.88 9.06
N PRO A 77 15.99 -7.51 8.30
CA PRO A 77 16.45 -6.12 8.22
C PRO A 77 15.31 -5.18 7.79
N GLU A 78 15.34 -3.96 8.32
CA GLU A 78 14.45 -2.90 7.84
C GLU A 78 14.85 -2.48 6.43
N ILE A 79 13.86 -2.27 5.57
CA ILE A 79 14.07 -1.81 4.21
C ILE A 79 13.39 -0.46 3.98
N GLY A 80 14.12 0.48 3.38
CA GLY A 80 13.58 1.76 2.92
C GLY A 80 13.16 1.71 1.45
N SER A 81 13.67 0.72 0.72
CA SER A 81 13.30 0.42 -0.67
C SER A 81 13.54 -1.04 -1.00
N VAL A 82 12.90 -1.50 -2.07
CA VAL A 82 13.14 -2.82 -2.66
C VAL A 82 12.93 -2.74 -4.17
N ARG A 83 13.74 -3.47 -4.91
CA ARG A 83 13.51 -3.64 -6.35
C ARG A 83 12.44 -4.71 -6.56
N VAL A 84 11.49 -4.44 -7.44
CA VAL A 84 10.44 -5.42 -7.81
C VAL A 84 11.11 -6.67 -8.40
N PHE A 85 10.65 -7.83 -7.99
CA PHE A 85 11.17 -9.17 -8.30
C PHE A 85 12.49 -9.54 -7.61
N GLU A 86 13.05 -8.71 -6.74
CA GLU A 86 14.20 -9.04 -5.90
C GLU A 86 13.76 -9.26 -4.45
N THR A 87 14.32 -10.28 -3.81
CA THR A 87 14.08 -10.56 -2.39
C THR A 87 15.30 -10.09 -1.59
N PRO A 88 15.15 -9.11 -0.69
CA PRO A 88 16.24 -8.64 0.14
C PRO A 88 16.78 -9.74 1.07
N ASP A 89 18.04 -9.64 1.47
CA ASP A 89 18.64 -10.55 2.44
C ASP A 89 17.80 -10.61 3.73
N GLY A 90 17.56 -11.83 4.22
CA GLY A 90 16.76 -12.05 5.43
C GLY A 90 15.24 -11.88 5.24
N TRP A 91 14.78 -11.69 4.01
CA TRP A 91 13.37 -11.74 3.62
C TRP A 91 13.06 -13.07 2.93
N THR A 92 11.79 -13.42 2.82
CA THR A 92 11.31 -14.62 2.12
C THR A 92 10.37 -14.27 0.99
N THR A 93 10.48 -15.00 -0.11
CA THR A 93 9.50 -14.93 -1.20
C THR A 93 8.32 -15.84 -0.86
N ALA A 94 7.16 -15.23 -0.61
CA ALA A 94 5.92 -15.96 -0.34
C ALA A 94 5.22 -16.36 -1.64
N GLU A 95 5.31 -15.53 -2.69
CA GLU A 95 4.76 -15.79 -4.01
C GLU A 95 5.61 -15.15 -5.11
N SER A 96 5.76 -15.79 -6.26
CA SER A 96 6.58 -15.31 -7.38
C SER A 96 6.06 -15.74 -8.75
N ASN A 97 4.75 -15.83 -8.92
CA ASN A 97 4.14 -16.17 -10.22
C ASN A 97 3.98 -14.94 -11.15
N LEU A 98 4.14 -13.71 -10.63
CA LEU A 98 4.39 -12.51 -11.41
C LEU A 98 5.90 -12.32 -11.55
N THR A 99 6.44 -12.45 -12.77
CA THR A 99 7.89 -12.39 -13.03
C THR A 99 8.30 -11.21 -13.92
N ALA A 100 7.34 -10.52 -14.52
CA ALA A 100 7.56 -9.34 -15.34
C ALA A 100 6.34 -8.42 -15.31
N LEU A 101 6.57 -7.14 -15.56
CA LEU A 101 5.51 -6.15 -15.78
C LEU A 101 5.29 -6.00 -17.28
N GLU A 102 4.07 -6.23 -17.74
CA GLU A 102 3.69 -6.18 -19.15
C GLU A 102 3.06 -4.83 -19.53
N PRO A 103 3.38 -4.27 -20.70
CA PRO A 103 2.71 -3.07 -21.19
C PRO A 103 1.20 -3.26 -21.31
N GLY A 104 0.43 -2.23 -20.93
CA GLY A 104 -1.03 -2.24 -21.00
C GLY A 104 -1.74 -3.00 -19.88
N VAL A 105 -1.00 -3.59 -18.96
CA VAL A 105 -1.53 -4.28 -17.78
C VAL A 105 -1.52 -3.33 -16.58
N SER A 106 -2.60 -3.32 -15.80
CA SER A 106 -2.70 -2.58 -14.54
C SER A 106 -2.23 -3.44 -13.37
N TYR A 107 -1.45 -2.85 -12.50
CA TYR A 107 -0.91 -3.47 -11.29
C TYR A 107 -1.24 -2.63 -10.06
N VAL A 108 -1.24 -3.27 -8.91
CA VAL A 108 -1.35 -2.62 -7.61
C VAL A 108 -0.19 -3.06 -6.73
N VAL A 109 0.51 -2.11 -6.14
CA VAL A 109 1.44 -2.37 -5.06
C VAL A 109 0.76 -2.10 -3.73
N THR A 110 0.89 -3.06 -2.81
CA THR A 110 0.47 -2.95 -1.41
C THR A 110 1.68 -3.23 -0.53
N ALA A 111 1.96 -2.36 0.44
CA ALA A 111 2.95 -2.64 1.48
C ALA A 111 2.27 -2.66 2.84
N PHE A 112 2.59 -3.61 3.67
CA PHE A 112 2.15 -3.67 5.06
C PHE A 112 3.20 -2.98 5.93
N LEU A 113 2.82 -1.83 6.47
CA LEU A 113 3.65 -0.99 7.32
C LEU A 113 3.09 -1.05 8.73
N GLY A 114 3.76 -1.80 9.63
CA GLY A 114 3.21 -2.09 10.94
C GLY A 114 2.09 -3.14 10.90
N SER A 115 1.04 -2.96 11.68
CA SER A 115 -0.09 -3.89 11.79
C SER A 115 -1.21 -3.63 10.77
N VAL A 116 -1.06 -2.65 9.89
CA VAL A 116 -2.12 -2.14 9.01
C VAL A 116 -1.65 -2.08 7.56
N ILE A 117 -2.58 -2.26 6.64
CA ILE A 117 -2.35 -2.08 5.20
C ILE A 117 -1.95 -0.63 4.93
N SER A 118 -0.81 -0.43 4.29
CA SER A 118 -0.41 0.89 3.80
C SER A 118 -1.29 1.35 2.65
N SER A 119 -1.02 2.55 2.19
CA SER A 119 -1.63 3.05 0.96
C SER A 119 -1.28 2.15 -0.22
N GLU A 120 -2.29 1.65 -0.90
CA GLU A 120 -2.12 0.99 -2.19
C GLU A 120 -1.86 2.03 -3.29
N VAL A 121 -1.00 1.68 -4.25
CA VAL A 121 -0.75 2.48 -5.45
C VAL A 121 -0.98 1.63 -6.68
N GLY A 122 -2.00 2.00 -7.47
CA GLY A 122 -2.23 1.41 -8.78
C GLY A 122 -1.27 2.02 -9.81
N PHE A 123 -0.78 1.24 -10.76
CA PHE A 123 0.13 1.71 -11.79
C PHE A 123 0.10 0.82 -13.03
N THR A 124 0.59 1.37 -14.13
CA THR A 124 0.93 0.66 -15.37
C THR A 124 2.40 0.89 -15.71
N VAL A 125 2.94 0.13 -16.63
CA VAL A 125 4.29 0.37 -17.16
C VAL A 125 4.38 1.77 -17.78
N ALA A 126 3.33 2.21 -18.49
CA ALA A 126 3.28 3.54 -19.10
C ALA A 126 3.34 4.68 -18.07
N ASP A 127 2.73 4.52 -16.88
CA ASP A 127 2.82 5.52 -15.80
C ASP A 127 4.26 5.67 -15.31
N LEU A 128 5.00 4.56 -15.24
CA LEU A 128 6.40 4.57 -14.82
C LEU A 128 7.32 5.14 -15.91
N ASP A 129 7.05 4.85 -17.17
CA ASP A 129 7.80 5.40 -18.32
C ASP A 129 7.53 6.89 -18.52
N GLY A 130 6.35 7.36 -18.14
CA GLY A 130 5.96 8.77 -18.15
C GLY A 130 6.46 9.58 -16.96
N LEU A 131 7.19 8.99 -16.01
CA LEU A 131 7.70 9.71 -14.86
C LEU A 131 8.77 10.74 -15.28
N SER A 132 8.58 11.98 -14.86
CA SER A 132 9.61 13.02 -15.01
C SER A 132 10.84 12.68 -14.15
N ALA A 133 12.01 13.13 -14.58
CA ALA A 133 13.25 12.89 -13.84
C ALA A 133 13.15 13.37 -12.37
N GLY A 134 13.55 12.52 -11.45
CA GLY A 134 13.51 12.79 -10.00
C GLY A 134 12.12 12.71 -9.36
N LYS A 135 11.09 12.31 -10.11
CA LYS A 135 9.74 12.07 -9.58
C LYS A 135 9.55 10.59 -9.22
N VAL A 136 8.57 10.37 -8.35
CA VAL A 136 8.08 9.05 -7.97
C VAL A 136 6.57 8.98 -8.24
N LEU A 137 6.05 7.82 -8.51
CA LEU A 137 4.62 7.56 -8.57
C LEU A 137 4.15 7.13 -7.20
N GLY A 138 3.35 7.93 -6.56
CA GLY A 138 2.81 7.65 -5.24
C GLY A 138 1.34 8.05 -5.15
N LYS A 139 0.75 7.86 -3.98
CA LYS A 139 -0.61 8.30 -3.70
C LYS A 139 -0.62 9.82 -3.50
N GLY A 140 -1.37 10.53 -4.32
CA GLY A 140 -1.58 11.97 -4.17
C GLY A 140 -2.64 12.31 -3.11
N ASP A 141 -2.86 13.61 -2.88
CA ASP A 141 -3.86 14.10 -1.91
C ASP A 141 -5.29 13.61 -2.17
N THR A 142 -5.62 13.27 -3.41
CA THR A 142 -6.94 12.74 -3.83
C THR A 142 -7.05 11.22 -3.73
N ASN A 143 -6.10 10.54 -3.10
CA ASN A 143 -5.98 9.08 -3.08
C ASN A 143 -5.81 8.41 -4.45
N LYS A 144 -5.50 9.19 -5.49
CA LYS A 144 -5.17 8.67 -6.83
C LYS A 144 -3.66 8.65 -7.03
N PRO A 145 -3.14 7.77 -7.90
CA PRO A 145 -1.75 7.81 -8.30
C PRO A 145 -1.37 9.18 -8.87
N ALA A 146 -0.22 9.71 -8.46
CA ALA A 146 0.29 11.01 -8.90
C ALA A 146 1.81 11.01 -8.95
N GLN A 147 2.38 11.84 -9.83
CA GLN A 147 3.82 12.10 -9.86
C GLN A 147 4.17 13.10 -8.75
N LEU A 148 4.99 12.67 -7.82
CA LEU A 148 5.42 13.43 -6.64
C LEU A 148 6.94 13.63 -6.67
N THR A 149 7.43 14.72 -6.09
CA THR A 149 8.82 14.80 -5.64
C THR A 149 9.01 13.92 -4.41
N MET A 150 10.24 13.60 -4.05
CA MET A 150 10.53 12.88 -2.80
C MET A 150 10.03 13.62 -1.56
N ASP A 151 10.10 14.97 -1.57
CA ASP A 151 9.60 15.80 -0.47
C ASP A 151 8.07 15.78 -0.37
N GLU A 152 7.38 15.83 -1.51
CA GLU A 152 5.91 15.70 -1.56
C GLU A 152 5.47 14.32 -1.06
N PHE A 153 6.14 13.25 -1.52
CA PHE A 153 5.87 11.90 -1.04
C PHE A 153 6.07 11.78 0.48
N ALA A 154 7.19 12.31 1.01
CA ALA A 154 7.45 12.31 2.44
C ALA A 154 6.37 13.07 3.24
N LYS A 155 5.88 14.22 2.72
CA LYS A 155 4.80 15.00 3.35
C LYS A 155 3.47 14.25 3.35
N VAL A 156 3.11 13.59 2.24
CA VAL A 156 1.87 12.79 2.15
C VAL A 156 1.94 11.63 3.14
N ALA A 157 3.02 10.87 3.17
CA ALA A 157 3.21 9.77 4.10
C ALA A 157 3.13 10.23 5.58
N ALA A 158 3.77 11.36 5.90
CA ALA A 158 3.73 11.93 7.26
C ALA A 158 2.32 12.43 7.67
N LYS A 159 1.51 12.91 6.71
CA LYS A 159 0.12 13.31 6.95
C LYS A 159 -0.75 12.11 7.31
N ASP A 160 -0.52 10.97 6.66
CA ASP A 160 -1.26 9.74 6.95
C ASP A 160 -0.89 9.17 8.33
N CYS A 161 0.34 9.35 8.80
CA CYS A 161 0.75 8.98 10.16
C CYS A 161 0.06 9.79 11.28
N LYS A 162 -0.48 10.97 10.98
CA LYS A 162 -1.12 11.86 11.98
C LYS A 162 -2.62 11.60 12.16
N LYS A 163 -3.19 10.68 11.39
CA LYS A 163 -4.63 10.37 11.45
C LYS A 163 -5.02 9.36 12.55
N LYS A 164 -4.08 9.06 13.45
CA LYS A 164 -4.31 8.21 14.64
C LYS A 164 -4.96 9.00 15.77
#